data_bb99836d7a1c30c377e5f2f78b7d73aa
#
_entry.id   bb99836d7a1c30c377e5f2f78b7d73aa
#
_cell.length_a   1.000
_cell.length_b   1.000
_cell.length_c   1.000
_cell.angle_alpha   90.00
_cell.angle_beta   90.00
_cell.angle_gamma   90.00
#
_symmetry.space_group_name_H-M   'P 1'
#
loop_
_entity.id
_entity.type
_entity.pdbx_description
1 polymer ?
#
loop_
_entity_poly.entity_id
_entity_poly.type
_entity_poly.pdbx_seq_one_letter_code
_entity_poly.pdbx_strand_id
1 'polypeptide(L)'
;RRQRQMCIRDRIVAVFILTVIYFAIVIGVTIYTKQRQQVKIFDLHSNHSLFVEYGDLFNNGNPNEKKNIVFAGNRCFDTIVDDDLIGSKKIHGLALERIYKQNNRDSDTVSNEIQNNLLLHGYKYTNIKQKEKRSGNLRRYDIGSVAEIKGLNNEQYFILGLTYFDNELRAHVEKEDYIKAIASLVKDISERSQGFPTYMPVIGTGGADVGSANDLAVYIVKTIELFKDKIDCDIHIVVRDKEEKIGLMNLKML
;
A
#
# COMPACT_ATOMS: atom_id res chain seq x y z
N ARG A 1 55.17 12.23 -41.23
CA ARG A 1 54.74 12.88 -39.91
C ARG A 1 53.30 13.38 -39.94
N ARG A 2 52.83 14.07 -41.00
CA ARG A 2 51.46 14.59 -41.14
C ARG A 2 50.36 13.50 -41.06
N GLN A 3 50.56 12.35 -41.69
CA GLN A 3 49.57 11.26 -41.69
C GLN A 3 49.42 10.59 -40.32
N ARG A 4 50.48 10.46 -39.50
CA ARG A 4 50.39 9.93 -38.14
C ARG A 4 49.65 10.90 -37.17
N GLN A 5 49.86 12.21 -37.35
CA GLN A 5 49.16 13.21 -36.53
C GLN A 5 47.65 13.27 -36.84
N MET A 6 47.26 13.08 -38.12
CA MET A 6 45.85 12.97 -38.52
C MET A 6 45.17 11.76 -37.85
N CYS A 7 45.82 10.58 -37.89
CA CYS A 7 45.25 9.36 -37.30
C CYS A 7 45.10 9.43 -35.76
N ILE A 8 45.99 10.13 -35.06
CA ILE A 8 45.89 10.34 -33.60
C ILE A 8 44.75 11.30 -33.28
N ARG A 9 44.60 12.40 -34.01
CA ARG A 9 43.53 13.37 -33.85
C ARG A 9 42.15 12.74 -34.08
N ASP A 10 42.03 11.91 -35.11
CA ASP A 10 40.78 11.23 -35.45
C ASP A 10 40.38 10.21 -34.36
N ARG A 11 41.33 9.52 -33.74
CA ARG A 11 41.10 8.65 -32.59
C ARG A 11 40.66 9.42 -31.35
N ILE A 12 41.28 10.56 -31.06
CA ILE A 12 40.88 11.42 -29.93
C ILE A 12 39.48 11.96 -30.14
N VAL A 13 39.15 12.40 -31.36
CA VAL A 13 37.80 12.88 -31.70
C VAL A 13 36.79 11.74 -31.59
N ALA A 14 37.11 10.53 -32.07
CA ALA A 14 36.23 9.37 -31.94
C ALA A 14 35.98 8.99 -30.46
N VAL A 15 37.01 8.97 -29.62
CA VAL A 15 36.88 8.72 -28.18
C VAL A 15 36.01 9.79 -27.51
N PHE A 16 36.22 11.06 -27.85
CA PHE A 16 35.41 12.16 -27.30
C PHE A 16 33.93 12.01 -27.68
N ILE A 17 33.64 11.71 -28.96
CA ILE A 17 32.26 11.48 -29.44
C ILE A 17 31.62 10.31 -28.69
N LEU A 18 32.30 9.18 -28.54
CA LEU A 18 31.81 8.01 -27.82
C LEU A 18 31.54 8.32 -26.35
N THR A 19 32.40 9.12 -25.72
CA THR A 19 32.21 9.56 -24.32
C THR A 19 30.96 10.44 -24.19
N VAL A 20 30.74 11.38 -25.09
CA VAL A 20 29.54 12.24 -25.09
C VAL A 20 28.28 11.41 -25.30
N ILE A 21 28.30 10.46 -26.25
CA ILE A 21 27.17 9.55 -26.48
C ILE A 21 26.88 8.70 -25.21
N TYR A 22 27.90 8.18 -24.56
CA TYR A 22 27.77 7.41 -23.34
C TYR A 22 27.08 8.23 -22.23
N PHE A 23 27.55 9.47 -21.99
CA PHE A 23 26.93 10.36 -21.01
C PHE A 23 25.50 10.73 -21.38
N ALA A 24 25.21 10.97 -22.65
CA ALA A 24 23.86 11.25 -23.13
C ALA A 24 22.91 10.06 -22.88
N ILE A 25 23.37 8.83 -23.12
CA ILE A 25 22.61 7.61 -22.83
C ILE A 25 22.37 7.46 -21.32
N VAL A 26 23.41 7.63 -20.49
CA VAL A 26 23.30 7.53 -19.04
C VAL A 26 22.32 8.56 -18.50
N ILE A 27 22.41 9.82 -18.95
CA ILE A 27 21.47 10.88 -18.55
C ILE A 27 20.05 10.54 -19.02
N GLY A 28 19.88 10.10 -20.28
CA GLY A 28 18.59 9.73 -20.85
C GLY A 28 17.94 8.56 -20.07
N VAL A 29 18.68 7.52 -19.75
CA VAL A 29 18.20 6.39 -18.93
C VAL A 29 17.86 6.86 -17.52
N THR A 30 18.67 7.72 -16.91
CA THR A 30 18.42 8.25 -15.56
C THR A 30 17.15 9.09 -15.53
N ILE A 31 16.93 9.96 -16.53
CA ILE A 31 15.71 10.76 -16.62
C ILE A 31 14.50 9.85 -16.84
N TYR A 32 14.59 8.89 -17.75
CA TYR A 32 13.52 7.94 -18.05
C TYR A 32 13.11 7.11 -16.81
N THR A 33 14.09 6.59 -16.07
CA THR A 33 13.81 5.81 -14.84
C THR A 33 13.23 6.67 -13.73
N LYS A 34 13.68 7.93 -13.59
CA LYS A 34 13.11 8.87 -12.62
C LYS A 34 11.69 9.32 -12.96
N GLN A 35 11.34 9.38 -14.25
CA GLN A 35 10.01 9.79 -14.72
C GLN A 35 8.99 8.64 -14.67
N ARG A 36 9.41 7.38 -14.65
CA ARG A 36 8.49 6.27 -14.48
C ARG A 36 7.88 6.31 -13.08
N GLN A 37 6.61 6.62 -13.00
CA GLN A 37 5.86 6.61 -11.74
C GLN A 37 5.49 5.19 -11.32
N GLN A 38 5.40 4.25 -12.28
CA GLN A 38 4.91 2.88 -12.06
C GLN A 38 5.87 1.84 -12.64
N VAL A 39 6.09 0.75 -11.91
CA VAL A 39 6.90 -0.40 -12.35
C VAL A 39 6.09 -1.68 -12.16
N LYS A 40 5.92 -2.44 -13.23
CA LYS A 40 5.34 -3.79 -13.18
C LYS A 40 6.33 -4.76 -12.56
N ILE A 41 5.89 -5.54 -11.59
CA ILE A 41 6.69 -6.56 -10.91
C ILE A 41 6.51 -7.92 -11.57
N PHE A 42 5.27 -8.43 -11.64
CA PHE A 42 4.90 -9.68 -12.33
C PHE A 42 3.43 -9.67 -12.76
N ASP A 43 3.07 -10.70 -13.54
CA ASP A 43 1.69 -10.90 -13.98
C ASP A 43 0.88 -11.70 -12.96
N LEU A 44 -0.38 -11.31 -12.80
CA LEU A 44 -1.43 -11.98 -12.03
C LEU A 44 -2.38 -12.72 -12.99
N HIS A 45 -3.43 -13.33 -12.45
CA HIS A 45 -4.44 -14.04 -13.25
C HIS A 45 -5.15 -13.08 -14.23
N SER A 46 -5.67 -13.62 -15.35
CA SER A 46 -6.49 -12.89 -16.35
C SER A 46 -5.84 -11.62 -16.92
N ASN A 47 -4.52 -11.61 -17.13
CA ASN A 47 -3.74 -10.47 -17.64
C ASN A 47 -3.64 -9.27 -16.69
N HIS A 48 -4.03 -9.41 -15.44
CA HIS A 48 -3.77 -8.42 -14.41
C HIS A 48 -2.29 -8.45 -13.99
N SER A 49 -1.87 -7.45 -13.24
CA SER A 49 -0.46 -7.32 -12.85
C SER A 49 -0.30 -6.70 -11.47
N LEU A 50 0.81 -7.05 -10.83
CA LEU A 50 1.29 -6.34 -9.65
C LEU A 50 2.21 -5.20 -10.07
N PHE A 51 1.92 -4.01 -9.55
CA PHE A 51 2.69 -2.80 -9.77
C PHE A 51 3.21 -2.24 -8.45
N VAL A 52 4.37 -1.60 -8.52
CA VAL A 52 4.83 -0.65 -7.50
C VAL A 52 4.81 0.72 -8.13
N GLU A 53 4.21 1.69 -7.48
CA GLU A 53 4.12 3.04 -7.99
C GLU A 53 4.38 4.11 -6.93
N TYR A 54 4.91 5.23 -7.40
CA TYR A 54 5.11 6.41 -6.58
C TYR A 54 3.89 7.32 -6.66
N GLY A 55 3.38 7.74 -5.50
CA GLY A 55 2.26 8.67 -5.49
C GLY A 55 1.54 8.76 -4.15
N ASP A 56 0.36 9.32 -4.20
CA ASP A 56 -0.56 9.41 -3.07
C ASP A 56 -1.62 8.31 -3.17
N LEU A 57 -1.78 7.52 -2.10
CA LEU A 57 -2.68 6.36 -2.06
C LEU A 57 -4.12 6.70 -2.51
N PHE A 58 -4.59 7.89 -2.18
CA PHE A 58 -5.98 8.30 -2.46
C PHE A 58 -6.16 8.94 -3.83
N ASN A 59 -5.09 9.47 -4.41
CA ASN A 59 -5.13 10.22 -5.65
C ASN A 59 -4.58 9.44 -6.86
N ASN A 60 -4.05 8.24 -6.64
CA ASN A 60 -3.57 7.38 -7.71
C ASN A 60 -4.73 6.72 -8.47
N GLY A 61 -4.49 6.37 -9.72
CA GLY A 61 -5.48 5.80 -10.63
C GLY A 61 -6.43 6.85 -11.25
N ASN A 62 -7.32 6.35 -12.10
CA ASN A 62 -8.30 7.19 -12.77
C ASN A 62 -9.45 7.52 -11.79
N PRO A 63 -9.76 8.80 -11.54
CA PRO A 63 -10.81 9.19 -10.58
C PRO A 63 -12.24 8.79 -11.04
N ASN A 64 -12.43 8.49 -12.32
CA ASN A 64 -13.72 8.08 -12.87
C ASN A 64 -13.95 6.56 -12.86
N GLU A 65 -12.93 5.78 -12.52
CA GLU A 65 -13.03 4.33 -12.46
C GLU A 65 -13.22 3.86 -11.02
N LYS A 66 -13.92 2.73 -10.88
CA LYS A 66 -14.03 2.06 -9.57
C LYS A 66 -12.66 1.56 -9.16
N LYS A 67 -12.33 1.75 -7.88
CA LYS A 67 -11.07 1.27 -7.31
C LYS A 67 -11.24 0.85 -5.86
N ASN A 68 -10.44 -0.09 -5.46
CA ASN A 68 -10.30 -0.51 -4.07
C ASN A 68 -9.10 0.21 -3.44
N ILE A 69 -9.26 0.70 -2.23
CA ILE A 69 -8.20 1.34 -1.44
C ILE A 69 -8.04 0.57 -0.14
N VAL A 70 -6.85 0.04 0.08
CA VAL A 70 -6.52 -0.73 1.28
C VAL A 70 -5.77 0.14 2.26
N PHE A 71 -6.14 0.05 3.53
CA PHE A 71 -5.33 0.59 4.62
C PHE A 71 -5.47 -0.26 5.88
N ALA A 72 -4.49 -0.18 6.78
CA ALA A 72 -4.53 -0.86 8.05
C ALA A 72 -5.09 0.05 9.14
N GLY A 73 -5.92 -0.54 9.99
CA GLY A 73 -6.43 0.05 11.22
C GLY A 73 -6.15 -0.86 12.42
N ASN A 74 -6.68 -0.49 13.57
CA ASN A 74 -6.64 -1.36 14.72
C ASN A 74 -7.78 -2.40 14.67
N ARG A 75 -7.62 -3.49 15.39
CA ARG A 75 -8.55 -4.62 15.43
C ARG A 75 -9.90 -4.32 16.10
N CYS A 76 -10.06 -3.15 16.72
CA CYS A 76 -11.35 -2.67 17.20
C CYS A 76 -12.07 -1.83 16.14
N PHE A 77 -11.44 -1.56 14.99
CA PHE A 77 -11.98 -0.74 13.91
C PHE A 77 -12.52 0.60 14.41
N ASP A 78 -11.69 1.29 15.19
CA ASP A 78 -12.03 2.62 15.67
C ASP A 78 -12.18 3.61 14.52
N THR A 79 -13.09 4.58 14.72
CA THR A 79 -13.45 5.56 13.70
C THR A 79 -13.30 7.01 14.17
N ILE A 80 -12.99 7.25 15.43
CA ILE A 80 -12.85 8.61 15.98
C ILE A 80 -11.47 9.17 15.63
N VAL A 81 -11.45 10.24 14.82
CA VAL A 81 -10.22 10.95 14.42
C VAL A 81 -10.09 12.19 15.30
N ASP A 82 -9.33 12.07 16.38
CA ASP A 82 -9.19 13.10 17.42
C ASP A 82 -7.72 13.36 17.81
N ASP A 83 -6.78 12.77 17.06
CA ASP A 83 -5.33 12.78 17.31
C ASP A 83 -4.88 12.05 18.60
N ASP A 84 -5.82 11.54 19.42
CA ASP A 84 -5.54 10.67 20.56
C ASP A 84 -5.75 9.19 20.18
N LEU A 85 -6.92 8.84 19.66
CA LEU A 85 -7.25 7.48 19.22
C LEU A 85 -6.77 7.20 17.80
N ILE A 86 -7.07 8.11 16.85
CA ILE A 86 -6.60 8.02 15.46
C ILE A 86 -6.03 9.38 15.05
N GLY A 87 -4.76 9.38 14.65
CA GLY A 87 -4.10 10.58 14.17
C GLY A 87 -4.63 11.05 12.81
N SER A 88 -5.05 12.29 12.70
CA SER A 88 -5.62 12.91 11.49
C SER A 88 -4.66 12.90 10.29
N LYS A 89 -3.35 12.93 10.53
CA LYS A 89 -2.30 12.90 9.49
C LYS A 89 -1.84 11.50 9.10
N LYS A 90 -2.37 10.46 9.75
CA LYS A 90 -2.07 9.05 9.42
C LYS A 90 -2.99 8.56 8.30
N ILE A 91 -2.55 7.55 7.55
CA ILE A 91 -3.36 6.98 6.44
C ILE A 91 -4.77 6.59 6.91
N HIS A 92 -4.89 5.99 8.09
CA HIS A 92 -6.18 5.61 8.68
C HIS A 92 -7.08 6.83 8.90
N GLY A 93 -6.58 7.90 9.54
CA GLY A 93 -7.36 9.13 9.75
C GLY A 93 -7.74 9.82 8.44
N LEU A 94 -6.79 9.95 7.51
CA LEU A 94 -7.05 10.52 6.18
C LEU A 94 -8.12 9.74 5.42
N ALA A 95 -8.11 8.40 5.48
CA ALA A 95 -9.13 7.56 4.86
C ALA A 95 -10.51 7.79 5.48
N LEU A 96 -10.60 7.81 6.83
CA LEU A 96 -11.85 8.06 7.54
C LEU A 96 -12.42 9.44 7.24
N GLU A 97 -11.60 10.49 7.22
CA GLU A 97 -12.05 11.84 6.86
C GLU A 97 -12.61 11.90 5.42
N ARG A 98 -12.02 11.15 4.48
CA ARG A 98 -12.59 11.03 3.12
C ARG A 98 -13.94 10.33 3.14
N ILE A 99 -14.06 9.24 3.90
CA ILE A 99 -15.31 8.48 4.07
C ILE A 99 -16.39 9.35 4.70
N TYR A 100 -16.07 10.18 5.70
CA TYR A 100 -17.03 11.08 6.35
C TYR A 100 -17.62 12.15 5.40
N LYS A 101 -16.81 12.65 4.48
CA LYS A 101 -17.26 13.64 3.48
C LYS A 101 -18.31 13.08 2.52
N GLN A 102 -18.43 11.76 2.40
CA GLN A 102 -19.45 11.13 1.57
C GLN A 102 -20.79 11.09 2.33
N ASN A 103 -21.81 11.73 1.76
CA ASN A 103 -23.18 11.77 2.29
C ASN A 103 -23.25 12.28 3.76
N ASN A 104 -22.31 13.14 4.18
CA ASN A 104 -22.22 13.70 5.52
C ASN A 104 -22.29 12.62 6.63
N ARG A 105 -21.57 11.51 6.43
CA ARG A 105 -21.47 10.44 7.44
C ARG A 105 -20.63 10.90 8.63
N ASP A 106 -21.04 10.55 9.81
CA ASP A 106 -20.29 10.73 11.04
C ASP A 106 -19.53 9.45 11.45
N SER A 107 -18.72 9.54 12.51
CA SER A 107 -17.93 8.43 13.00
C SER A 107 -18.76 7.24 13.47
N ASP A 108 -19.94 7.51 14.06
CA ASP A 108 -20.81 6.46 14.60
C ASP A 108 -21.51 5.69 13.48
N THR A 109 -21.99 6.39 12.45
CA THR A 109 -22.55 5.78 11.25
C THR A 109 -21.51 4.87 10.58
N VAL A 110 -20.29 5.38 10.37
CA VAL A 110 -19.20 4.61 9.76
C VAL A 110 -18.79 3.43 10.65
N SER A 111 -18.73 3.60 11.95
CA SER A 111 -18.45 2.52 12.90
C SER A 111 -19.50 1.40 12.80
N ASN A 112 -20.79 1.75 12.75
CA ASN A 112 -21.87 0.78 12.61
C ASN A 112 -21.83 0.05 11.27
N GLU A 113 -21.54 0.75 10.16
CA GLU A 113 -21.37 0.14 8.84
C GLU A 113 -20.22 -0.90 8.85
N ILE A 114 -19.05 -0.54 9.42
CA ILE A 114 -17.90 -1.42 9.57
C ILE A 114 -18.27 -2.65 10.41
N GLN A 115 -18.87 -2.45 11.58
CA GLN A 115 -19.25 -3.55 12.49
C GLN A 115 -20.23 -4.53 11.80
N ASN A 116 -21.23 -3.99 11.10
CA ASN A 116 -22.21 -4.80 10.37
C ASN A 116 -21.55 -5.59 9.22
N ASN A 117 -20.62 -4.97 8.49
CA ASN A 117 -19.86 -5.63 7.42
C ASN A 117 -19.01 -6.78 7.97
N LEU A 118 -18.28 -6.56 9.07
CA LEU A 118 -17.49 -7.60 9.73
C LEU A 118 -18.34 -8.79 10.19
N LEU A 119 -19.51 -8.52 10.78
CA LEU A 119 -20.44 -9.56 11.22
C LEU A 119 -21.02 -10.33 10.03
N LEU A 120 -21.37 -9.65 8.94
CA LEU A 120 -21.88 -10.25 7.71
C LEU A 120 -20.86 -11.23 7.10
N HIS A 121 -19.59 -10.92 7.16
CA HIS A 121 -18.50 -11.78 6.71
C HIS A 121 -18.08 -12.84 7.74
N GLY A 122 -18.76 -12.93 8.88
CA GLY A 122 -18.53 -13.97 9.89
C GLY A 122 -17.27 -13.80 10.71
N TYR A 123 -16.66 -12.60 10.73
CA TYR A 123 -15.50 -12.35 11.56
C TYR A 123 -15.86 -12.38 13.04
N LYS A 124 -15.04 -13.07 13.83
CA LYS A 124 -15.21 -13.21 15.27
C LYS A 124 -14.53 -12.06 16.01
N TYR A 125 -15.06 -11.77 17.21
CA TYR A 125 -14.47 -10.78 18.09
C TYR A 125 -14.53 -11.21 19.55
N THR A 126 -13.69 -10.61 20.36
CA THR A 126 -13.68 -10.69 21.83
C THR A 126 -13.98 -9.31 22.41
N ASN A 127 -14.87 -9.24 23.38
CA ASN A 127 -15.09 -8.02 24.13
C ASN A 127 -13.93 -7.79 25.11
N ILE A 128 -13.24 -6.67 24.96
CA ILE A 128 -12.18 -6.24 25.87
C ILE A 128 -12.72 -5.26 26.90
N LYS A 129 -12.02 -5.10 28.01
CA LYS A 129 -12.42 -4.19 29.08
C LYS A 129 -11.81 -2.80 28.87
N GLN A 130 -12.48 -1.77 29.39
CA GLN A 130 -11.97 -0.40 29.33
C GLN A 130 -10.61 -0.21 30.01
N LYS A 131 -10.25 -1.06 30.97
CA LYS A 131 -8.92 -1.08 31.57
C LYS A 131 -7.81 -1.57 30.61
N GLU A 132 -8.16 -2.26 29.54
CA GLU A 132 -7.22 -2.74 28.51
C GLU A 132 -7.05 -1.71 27.39
N LYS A 133 -8.08 -0.87 27.17
CA LYS A 133 -8.10 0.19 26.17
C LYS A 133 -9.04 1.30 26.64
N ARG A 134 -8.50 2.47 26.94
CA ARG A 134 -9.22 3.57 27.61
C ARG A 134 -10.31 4.24 26.78
N SER A 135 -10.26 4.17 25.44
CA SER A 135 -11.16 4.88 24.53
C SER A 135 -11.46 4.08 23.26
N GLY A 136 -12.58 4.42 22.59
CA GLY A 136 -13.01 3.82 21.33
C GLY A 136 -13.78 2.51 21.49
N ASN A 137 -13.87 1.73 20.40
CA ASN A 137 -14.59 0.47 20.35
C ASN A 137 -13.91 -0.60 21.22
N LEU A 138 -14.72 -1.43 21.88
CA LEU A 138 -14.25 -2.51 22.77
C LEU A 138 -14.44 -3.92 22.18
N ARG A 139 -14.92 -4.05 20.96
CA ARG A 139 -14.97 -5.31 20.22
C ARG A 139 -13.65 -5.48 19.46
N ARG A 140 -12.76 -6.35 19.94
CA ARG A 140 -11.50 -6.67 19.29
C ARG A 140 -11.70 -7.87 18.39
N TYR A 141 -11.70 -7.65 17.08
CA TYR A 141 -11.82 -8.72 16.08
C TYR A 141 -10.52 -9.55 15.95
N ASP A 142 -10.66 -10.74 15.39
CA ASP A 142 -9.51 -11.60 15.12
C ASP A 142 -8.54 -10.92 14.16
N ILE A 143 -7.26 -11.29 14.28
CA ILE A 143 -6.20 -10.73 13.42
C ILE A 143 -6.50 -11.02 11.94
N GLY A 144 -6.29 -10.02 11.08
CA GLY A 144 -6.52 -10.16 9.65
C GLY A 144 -7.99 -10.05 9.24
N SER A 145 -8.90 -9.68 10.14
CA SER A 145 -10.26 -9.30 9.76
C SER A 145 -10.22 -8.09 8.81
N VAL A 146 -11.00 -8.11 7.74
CA VAL A 146 -11.06 -7.05 6.74
C VAL A 146 -12.49 -6.55 6.60
N ALA A 147 -12.70 -5.28 6.92
CA ALA A 147 -13.97 -4.60 6.69
C ALA A 147 -13.99 -3.92 5.32
N GLU A 148 -15.15 -3.94 4.67
CA GLU A 148 -15.39 -3.19 3.45
C GLU A 148 -16.36 -2.06 3.69
N ILE A 149 -16.04 -0.87 3.17
CA ILE A 149 -16.91 0.30 3.24
C ILE A 149 -16.80 1.12 1.96
N LYS A 150 -17.94 1.65 1.50
CA LYS A 150 -17.97 2.52 0.33
C LYS A 150 -17.40 3.90 0.66
N GLY A 151 -16.54 4.41 -0.20
CA GLY A 151 -15.96 5.75 -0.15
C GLY A 151 -16.58 6.72 -1.16
N LEU A 152 -15.86 7.80 -1.43
CA LEU A 152 -16.21 8.80 -2.47
C LEU A 152 -15.89 8.26 -3.88
N ASN A 153 -16.55 8.82 -4.91
CA ASN A 153 -16.16 8.71 -6.32
C ASN A 153 -15.84 7.27 -6.78
N ASN A 154 -16.73 6.32 -6.52
CA ASN A 154 -16.52 4.91 -6.85
C ASN A 154 -15.35 4.22 -6.08
N GLU A 155 -14.91 4.79 -4.98
CA GLU A 155 -13.92 4.17 -4.09
C GLU A 155 -14.60 3.15 -3.17
N GLN A 156 -13.94 2.01 -2.98
CA GLN A 156 -14.26 1.04 -1.94
C GLN A 156 -13.04 0.86 -1.05
N TYR A 157 -13.23 0.92 0.24
CA TYR A 157 -12.16 0.77 1.20
C TYR A 157 -12.15 -0.62 1.80
N PHE A 158 -10.96 -1.24 1.85
CA PHE A 158 -10.66 -2.45 2.58
C PHE A 158 -9.85 -2.07 3.81
N ILE A 159 -10.42 -2.22 4.98
CA ILE A 159 -9.79 -1.86 6.26
C ILE A 159 -9.27 -3.12 6.92
N LEU A 160 -7.96 -3.28 6.98
CA LEU A 160 -7.32 -4.42 7.64
C LEU A 160 -7.21 -4.20 9.14
N GLY A 161 -7.81 -5.06 9.94
CA GLY A 161 -7.61 -5.12 11.40
C GLY A 161 -6.24 -5.70 11.72
N LEU A 162 -5.25 -4.83 11.93
CA LEU A 162 -3.84 -5.23 12.10
C LEU A 162 -3.37 -5.07 13.54
N THR A 163 -3.51 -3.89 14.13
CA THR A 163 -2.94 -3.58 15.44
C THR A 163 -3.98 -3.70 16.56
N TYR A 164 -3.52 -3.85 17.79
CA TYR A 164 -4.34 -3.56 18.95
C TYR A 164 -3.76 -2.38 19.74
N PHE A 165 -4.61 -1.65 20.41
CA PHE A 165 -4.21 -0.59 21.32
C PHE A 165 -4.13 -1.11 22.77
N ASP A 166 -3.09 -0.69 23.48
CA ASP A 166 -3.01 -0.81 24.94
C ASP A 166 -3.85 0.30 25.63
N ASN A 167 -3.77 0.39 26.97
CA ASN A 167 -4.51 1.39 27.72
C ASN A 167 -4.00 2.84 27.48
N GLU A 168 -2.78 3.01 27.05
CA GLU A 168 -2.19 4.30 26.65
C GLU A 168 -2.44 4.63 25.17
N LEU A 169 -3.20 3.80 24.45
CA LEU A 169 -3.52 3.90 23.02
C LEU A 169 -2.27 3.77 22.12
N ARG A 170 -1.26 3.07 22.58
CA ARG A 170 -0.12 2.71 21.73
C ARG A 170 -0.47 1.47 20.90
N ALA A 171 -0.13 1.53 19.61
CA ALA A 171 -0.40 0.44 18.67
C ALA A 171 0.65 -0.67 18.81
N HIS A 172 0.18 -1.91 18.91
CA HIS A 172 1.00 -3.11 18.97
C HIS A 172 0.56 -4.13 17.92
N VAL A 173 1.52 -4.89 17.40
CA VAL A 173 1.30 -6.08 16.58
C VAL A 173 2.51 -6.99 16.69
N GLU A 174 2.28 -8.28 16.87
CA GLU A 174 3.33 -9.29 16.83
C GLU A 174 3.67 -9.66 15.38
N LYS A 175 4.91 -10.09 15.12
CA LYS A 175 5.35 -10.44 13.75
C LYS A 175 4.53 -11.58 13.15
N GLU A 176 4.20 -12.58 13.96
CA GLU A 176 3.36 -13.70 13.56
C GLU A 176 1.94 -13.27 13.19
N ASP A 177 1.40 -12.29 13.91
CA ASP A 177 0.09 -11.72 13.62
C ASP A 177 0.12 -10.87 12.36
N TYR A 178 1.20 -10.11 12.12
CA TYR A 178 1.40 -9.41 10.86
C TYR A 178 1.38 -10.35 9.65
N ILE A 179 2.11 -11.47 9.74
CA ILE A 179 2.15 -12.50 8.70
C ILE A 179 0.74 -13.03 8.38
N LYS A 180 -0.02 -13.37 9.40
CA LYS A 180 -1.41 -13.84 9.26
C LYS A 180 -2.31 -12.76 8.64
N ALA A 181 -2.16 -11.52 9.09
CA ALA A 181 -2.98 -10.39 8.62
C ALA A 181 -2.76 -10.12 7.12
N ILE A 182 -1.51 -10.10 6.65
CA ILE A 182 -1.22 -9.88 5.23
C ILE A 182 -1.74 -11.04 4.37
N ALA A 183 -1.56 -12.29 4.81
CA ALA A 183 -2.09 -13.43 4.08
C ALA A 183 -3.64 -13.40 4.00
N SER A 184 -4.31 -13.01 5.09
CA SER A 184 -5.77 -12.83 5.13
C SER A 184 -6.22 -11.72 4.17
N LEU A 185 -5.54 -10.57 4.21
CA LEU A 185 -5.83 -9.44 3.33
C LEU A 185 -5.73 -9.84 1.85
N VAL A 186 -4.63 -10.50 1.45
CA VAL A 186 -4.42 -10.91 0.05
C VAL A 186 -5.48 -11.91 -0.39
N LYS A 187 -5.88 -12.83 0.50
CA LYS A 187 -7.01 -13.72 0.25
C LYS A 187 -8.31 -12.93 0.04
N ASP A 188 -8.61 -11.97 0.92
CA ASP A 188 -9.82 -11.14 0.82
C ASP A 188 -9.83 -10.31 -0.48
N ILE A 189 -8.69 -9.76 -0.90
CA ILE A 189 -8.56 -9.09 -2.19
C ILE A 189 -8.88 -10.06 -3.34
N SER A 190 -8.35 -11.29 -3.31
CA SER A 190 -8.61 -12.28 -4.35
C SER A 190 -10.08 -12.71 -4.46
N GLU A 191 -10.84 -12.62 -3.37
CA GLU A 191 -12.23 -13.04 -3.31
C GLU A 191 -13.22 -11.87 -3.52
N ARG A 192 -12.83 -10.63 -3.16
CA ARG A 192 -13.76 -9.51 -3.01
C ARG A 192 -13.42 -8.24 -3.80
N SER A 193 -12.31 -8.22 -4.54
CA SER A 193 -11.89 -7.05 -5.34
C SER A 193 -12.86 -6.69 -6.47
N GLN A 194 -13.71 -7.63 -6.89
CA GLN A 194 -14.66 -7.47 -8.00
C GLN A 194 -13.98 -7.08 -9.33
N GLY A 195 -12.71 -7.43 -9.52
CA GLY A 195 -11.92 -7.06 -10.70
C GLY A 195 -11.45 -5.60 -10.72
N PHE A 196 -11.75 -4.79 -9.70
CA PHE A 196 -11.34 -3.40 -9.67
C PHE A 196 -9.90 -3.25 -9.18
N PRO A 197 -9.12 -2.31 -9.77
CA PRO A 197 -7.76 -2.04 -9.34
C PRO A 197 -7.67 -1.78 -7.84
N THR A 198 -6.73 -2.41 -7.17
CA THR A 198 -6.57 -2.35 -5.71
C THR A 198 -5.28 -1.63 -5.37
N TYR A 199 -5.40 -0.49 -4.68
CA TYR A 199 -4.29 0.36 -4.25
C TYR A 199 -4.02 0.14 -2.77
N MET A 200 -2.78 -0.14 -2.40
CA MET A 200 -2.38 -0.37 -1.01
C MET A 200 -1.01 0.25 -0.69
N PRO A 201 -0.80 0.75 0.53
CA PRO A 201 0.52 1.19 0.96
C PRO A 201 1.37 -0.02 1.34
N VAL A 202 2.66 0.20 1.62
CA VAL A 202 3.46 -0.78 2.34
C VAL A 202 2.94 -0.82 3.79
N ILE A 203 2.12 -1.83 4.07
CA ILE A 203 1.46 -2.01 5.37
C ILE A 203 2.52 -2.37 6.43
N GLY A 204 2.39 -1.82 7.64
CA GLY A 204 3.27 -2.12 8.78
C GLY A 204 4.40 -1.11 9.01
N THR A 205 4.59 -0.13 8.12
CA THR A 205 5.59 0.96 8.26
C THR A 205 5.13 2.10 9.19
N GLY A 206 3.93 1.98 9.77
CA GLY A 206 3.33 2.99 10.65
C GLY A 206 3.73 2.83 12.12
N GLY A 207 2.86 3.29 13.02
CA GLY A 207 3.13 3.35 14.46
C GLY A 207 3.38 2.01 15.18
N ALA A 208 3.20 0.88 14.51
CA ALA A 208 3.45 -0.45 15.10
C ALA A 208 4.88 -0.98 14.88
N ASP A 209 5.67 -0.32 14.04
CA ASP A 209 7.09 -0.60 13.75
C ASP A 209 7.42 -2.11 13.61
N VAL A 210 6.75 -2.78 12.67
CA VAL A 210 6.90 -4.24 12.47
C VAL A 210 8.27 -4.60 11.88
N GLY A 211 8.84 -3.70 11.07
CA GLY A 211 10.10 -3.92 10.39
C GLY A 211 10.41 -2.85 9.33
N SER A 212 11.51 -3.02 8.62
CA SER A 212 11.88 -2.06 7.57
C SER A 212 10.86 -2.05 6.42
N ALA A 213 10.62 -0.90 5.82
CA ALA A 213 9.70 -0.77 4.69
C ALA A 213 10.04 -1.73 3.55
N ASN A 214 11.33 -1.97 3.32
CA ASN A 214 11.80 -2.87 2.28
C ASN A 214 11.44 -4.34 2.58
N ASP A 215 11.70 -4.82 3.80
CA ASP A 215 11.39 -6.20 4.20
C ASP A 215 9.88 -6.47 4.17
N LEU A 216 9.09 -5.50 4.64
CA LEU A 216 7.64 -5.58 4.62
C LEU A 216 7.09 -5.61 3.19
N ALA A 217 7.64 -4.79 2.30
CA ALA A 217 7.25 -4.79 0.89
C ALA A 217 7.61 -6.10 0.20
N VAL A 218 8.81 -6.65 0.44
CA VAL A 218 9.21 -7.98 -0.07
C VAL A 218 8.23 -9.04 0.41
N TYR A 219 7.86 -9.02 1.70
CA TYR A 219 6.91 -9.98 2.26
C TYR A 219 5.52 -9.86 1.61
N ILE A 220 5.00 -8.64 1.44
CA ILE A 220 3.72 -8.39 0.77
C ILE A 220 3.76 -8.92 -0.67
N VAL A 221 4.81 -8.58 -1.44
CA VAL A 221 4.99 -9.03 -2.83
C VAL A 221 5.02 -10.55 -2.91
N LYS A 222 5.78 -11.23 -2.04
CA LYS A 222 5.86 -12.70 -2.02
C LYS A 222 4.54 -13.34 -1.59
N THR A 223 3.79 -12.71 -0.69
CA THR A 223 2.45 -13.18 -0.33
C THR A 223 1.49 -13.06 -1.52
N ILE A 224 1.50 -11.94 -2.25
CA ILE A 224 0.69 -11.76 -3.45
C ILE A 224 1.08 -12.80 -4.52
N GLU A 225 2.37 -13.09 -4.70
CA GLU A 225 2.85 -14.10 -5.64
C GLU A 225 2.28 -15.51 -5.34
N LEU A 226 2.13 -15.87 -4.07
CA LEU A 226 1.50 -17.15 -3.67
C LEU A 226 0.02 -17.25 -4.08
N PHE A 227 -0.66 -16.11 -4.20
CA PHE A 227 -2.07 -16.05 -4.60
C PHE A 227 -2.29 -15.63 -6.05
N LYS A 228 -1.22 -15.44 -6.84
CA LYS A 228 -1.27 -14.82 -8.17
C LYS A 228 -2.30 -15.41 -9.12
N ASP A 229 -2.51 -16.74 -9.07
CA ASP A 229 -3.43 -17.46 -9.94
C ASP A 229 -4.92 -17.32 -9.53
N LYS A 230 -5.20 -16.60 -8.43
CA LYS A 230 -6.54 -16.34 -7.89
C LYS A 230 -6.92 -14.87 -7.87
N ILE A 231 -5.98 -13.97 -8.19
CA ILE A 231 -6.21 -12.54 -8.12
C ILE A 231 -6.60 -12.01 -9.50
N ASP A 232 -7.85 -11.59 -9.63
CA ASP A 232 -8.46 -11.06 -10.85
C ASP A 232 -8.57 -9.54 -10.84
N CYS A 233 -7.55 -8.84 -10.35
CA CYS A 233 -7.45 -7.38 -10.39
C CYS A 233 -6.00 -6.93 -10.45
N ASP A 234 -5.77 -5.73 -10.96
CA ASP A 234 -4.47 -5.09 -10.81
C ASP A 234 -4.23 -4.70 -9.35
N ILE A 235 -3.03 -4.97 -8.84
CA ILE A 235 -2.62 -4.54 -7.50
C ILE A 235 -1.52 -3.50 -7.63
N HIS A 236 -1.70 -2.37 -6.94
CA HIS A 236 -0.76 -1.25 -6.91
C HIS A 236 -0.25 -1.04 -5.49
N ILE A 237 1.03 -1.34 -5.25
CA ILE A 237 1.70 -0.96 -4.01
C ILE A 237 2.18 0.48 -4.17
N VAL A 238 1.55 1.40 -3.42
CA VAL A 238 1.79 2.83 -3.52
C VAL A 238 2.79 3.27 -2.45
N VAL A 239 3.88 3.90 -2.87
CA VAL A 239 4.91 4.45 -2.00
C VAL A 239 4.98 5.97 -2.15
N ARG A 240 5.09 6.68 -1.02
CA ARG A 240 5.18 8.15 -0.98
C ARG A 240 6.60 8.66 -1.15
N ASP A 241 7.59 7.89 -0.76
CA ASP A 241 8.99 8.28 -0.85
C ASP A 241 9.60 7.77 -2.16
N LYS A 242 10.36 8.67 -2.83
CA LYS A 242 11.10 8.31 -4.04
C LYS A 242 12.26 7.36 -3.76
N GLU A 243 12.86 7.43 -2.58
CA GLU A 243 13.94 6.55 -2.16
C GLU A 243 13.42 5.14 -1.86
N GLU A 244 12.26 5.02 -1.20
CA GLU A 244 11.56 3.73 -1.03
C GLU A 244 11.21 3.10 -2.38
N LYS A 245 10.76 3.91 -3.36
CA LYS A 245 10.48 3.42 -4.72
C LYS A 245 11.72 2.79 -5.36
N ILE A 246 12.89 3.39 -5.20
CA ILE A 246 14.15 2.88 -5.77
C ILE A 246 14.49 1.52 -5.14
N GLY A 247 14.32 1.38 -3.82
CA GLY A 247 14.48 0.10 -3.12
C GLY A 247 13.53 -0.98 -3.64
N LEU A 248 12.26 -0.64 -3.85
CA LEU A 248 11.23 -1.57 -4.34
C LEU A 248 11.38 -1.89 -5.84
N MET A 249 11.96 -1.01 -6.65
CA MET A 249 12.30 -1.34 -8.04
C MET A 249 13.31 -2.49 -8.17
N ASN A 250 14.15 -2.70 -7.14
CA ASN A 250 15.07 -3.82 -7.08
C ASN A 250 14.38 -5.17 -6.84
N LEU A 251 13.11 -5.18 -6.38
CA LEU A 251 12.30 -6.40 -6.25
C LEU A 251 12.02 -7.09 -7.60
N LYS A 252 12.15 -6.37 -8.71
CA LYS A 252 12.05 -6.96 -10.04
C LYS A 252 13.26 -7.87 -10.39
N MET A 253 14.33 -7.81 -9.60
CA MET A 253 15.54 -8.60 -9.79
C MET A 253 15.62 -9.83 -8.87
N LEU A 254 14.62 -10.08 -8.05
CA LEU A 254 14.43 -11.29 -7.23
C LEU A 254 13.49 -12.28 -7.91
#